data_bb43c0248304ecb8fb21daf0da39266e
#
_entry.id   bb43c0248304ecb8fb21daf0da39266e
#
_cell.length_a   1.000
_cell.length_b   1.000
_cell.length_c   1.000
_cell.angle_alpha   90.00
_cell.angle_beta   90.00
_cell.angle_gamma   90.00
#
_symmetry.space_group_name_H-M   'P 1'
#
loop_
_entity.id
_entity.type
_entity.pdbx_description
1 polymer ?
#
loop_
_entity_poly.entity_id
_entity_poly.type
_entity_poly.pdbx_seq_one_letter_code
_entity_poly.pdbx_strand_id
1 'polypeptide(L)'
;PELSRGLGDVYKRQSKHNEDVGKLIWERLHISTFLGLTGFLLSYIVCIPLGILKALKHGSRFDVLSSGLVFIGFSIPAYAFGVLMLLIFSTTSVFDAPILPSRGWRPGDWEQLTFYGKLIGQLKHALLPTICYMLGSFATLTMLMKNSLMDNLSQDYVRTAFAKGLSEKRVIVYHAVRNSLI
;
A
#
# COMPACT_ATOMS: atom_id res chain seq x y z
N PRO A 1 -17.70 15.64 42.93
CA PRO A 1 -17.05 14.57 42.13
C PRO A 1 -17.72 14.34 40.77
N GLU A 2 -19.03 14.60 40.64
CA GLU A 2 -19.75 14.41 39.35
C GLU A 2 -19.47 15.52 38.36
N LEU A 3 -19.31 16.76 38.81
CA LEU A 3 -18.98 17.90 37.93
C LEU A 3 -17.62 17.74 37.19
N SER A 4 -16.64 17.13 37.85
CA SER A 4 -15.34 16.89 37.26
C SER A 4 -15.36 15.77 36.18
N ARG A 5 -16.25 14.78 36.32
CA ARG A 5 -16.46 13.75 35.29
C ARG A 5 -17.16 14.32 34.03
N GLY A 6 -18.18 15.18 34.23
CA GLY A 6 -18.89 15.82 33.12
C GLY A 6 -17.99 16.74 32.30
N LEU A 7 -17.13 17.54 32.93
CA LEU A 7 -16.20 18.44 32.24
C LEU A 7 -15.13 17.64 31.46
N GLY A 8 -14.60 16.56 32.03
CA GLY A 8 -13.63 15.71 31.35
C GLY A 8 -14.19 15.02 30.08
N ASP A 9 -15.46 14.62 30.10
CA ASP A 9 -16.10 14.01 28.95
C ASP A 9 -16.44 15.05 27.86
N VAL A 10 -16.78 16.28 28.23
CA VAL A 10 -17.00 17.39 27.29
C VAL A 10 -15.68 17.75 26.59
N TYR A 11 -14.56 17.86 27.32
CA TYR A 11 -13.25 18.16 26.73
C TYR A 11 -12.73 17.04 25.80
N LYS A 12 -13.00 15.80 26.11
CA LYS A 12 -12.59 14.65 25.29
C LYS A 12 -13.37 14.51 23.99
N ARG A 13 -14.54 15.14 23.90
CA ARG A 13 -15.45 15.02 22.75
C ARG A 13 -15.42 16.22 21.80
N GLN A 14 -14.65 17.26 22.09
CA GLN A 14 -14.60 18.47 21.25
C GLN A 14 -13.30 18.55 20.46
N SER A 15 -13.41 18.79 19.14
CA SER A 15 -12.30 19.17 18.28
C SER A 15 -11.97 20.66 18.48
N LYS A 16 -10.83 21.12 17.90
CA LYS A 16 -10.47 22.55 17.84
C LYS A 16 -11.57 23.42 17.20
N HIS A 17 -12.52 22.84 16.50
CA HIS A 17 -13.64 23.52 15.84
C HIS A 17 -14.97 23.33 16.60
N ASN A 18 -14.95 22.87 17.85
CA ASN A 18 -16.14 22.64 18.68
C ASN A 18 -17.13 21.59 18.13
N GLU A 19 -16.66 20.67 17.29
CA GLU A 19 -17.43 19.57 16.72
C GLU A 19 -17.24 18.29 17.54
N ASP A 20 -18.26 17.42 17.56
CA ASP A 20 -18.18 16.11 18.20
C ASP A 20 -17.13 15.25 17.49
N VAL A 21 -16.09 14.85 18.21
CA VAL A 21 -14.98 14.03 17.70
C VAL A 21 -15.48 12.68 17.17
N GLY A 22 -16.50 12.08 17.83
CA GLY A 22 -17.11 10.84 17.37
C GLY A 22 -17.73 10.97 15.98
N LYS A 23 -18.43 12.08 15.72
CA LYS A 23 -19.02 12.38 14.42
C LYS A 23 -17.95 12.56 13.35
N LEU A 24 -16.89 13.34 13.65
CA LEU A 24 -15.77 13.56 12.72
C LEU A 24 -15.05 12.26 12.35
N ILE A 25 -14.81 11.37 13.33
CA ILE A 25 -14.23 10.06 13.08
C ILE A 25 -15.13 9.24 12.15
N TRP A 26 -16.43 9.18 12.45
CA TRP A 26 -17.37 8.40 11.66
C TRP A 26 -17.49 8.89 10.21
N GLU A 27 -17.52 10.21 10.01
CA GLU A 27 -17.54 10.81 8.67
C GLU A 27 -16.29 10.54 7.84
N ARG A 28 -15.13 10.31 8.48
CA ARG A 28 -13.85 10.04 7.78
C ARG A 28 -13.50 8.56 7.69
N LEU A 29 -14.16 7.72 8.49
CA LEU A 29 -13.84 6.31 8.62
C LEU A 29 -13.89 5.57 7.26
N HIS A 30 -14.91 5.84 6.44
CA HIS A 30 -15.05 5.20 5.13
C HIS A 30 -13.89 5.54 4.17
N ILE A 31 -13.37 6.78 4.22
CA ILE A 31 -12.23 7.22 3.40
C ILE A 31 -10.96 6.49 3.87
N SER A 32 -10.70 6.51 5.17
CA SER A 32 -9.52 5.85 5.76
C SER A 32 -9.54 4.35 5.52
N THR A 33 -10.69 3.71 5.68
CA THR A 33 -10.86 2.27 5.43
C THR A 33 -10.64 1.94 3.96
N PHE A 34 -11.19 2.73 3.03
CA PHE A 34 -10.99 2.52 1.60
C PHE A 34 -9.50 2.65 1.22
N LEU A 35 -8.85 3.73 1.62
CA LEU A 35 -7.43 3.96 1.30
C LEU A 35 -6.52 2.92 1.95
N GLY A 36 -6.76 2.58 3.22
CA GLY A 36 -6.00 1.56 3.93
C GLY A 36 -6.16 0.18 3.31
N LEU A 37 -7.40 -0.22 2.99
CA LEU A 37 -7.67 -1.53 2.40
C LEU A 37 -7.13 -1.63 0.96
N THR A 38 -7.34 -0.62 0.14
CA THR A 38 -6.82 -0.61 -1.24
C THR A 38 -5.29 -0.57 -1.26
N GLY A 39 -4.66 0.25 -0.42
CA GLY A 39 -3.20 0.28 -0.29
C GLY A 39 -2.63 -1.05 0.18
N PHE A 40 -3.27 -1.68 1.17
CA PHE A 40 -2.92 -3.02 1.65
C PHE A 40 -3.01 -4.08 0.54
N LEU A 41 -4.16 -4.18 -0.13
CA LEU A 41 -4.36 -5.17 -1.20
C LEU A 41 -3.38 -4.97 -2.36
N LEU A 42 -3.17 -3.73 -2.79
CA LEU A 42 -2.22 -3.42 -3.86
C LEU A 42 -0.78 -3.74 -3.44
N SER A 43 -0.41 -3.50 -2.17
CA SER A 43 0.90 -3.92 -1.65
C SER A 43 1.10 -5.42 -1.81
N TYR A 44 0.12 -6.23 -1.44
CA TYR A 44 0.21 -7.68 -1.59
C TYR A 44 0.28 -8.12 -3.06
N ILE A 45 -0.57 -7.54 -3.91
CA ILE A 45 -0.61 -7.86 -5.35
C ILE A 45 0.73 -7.57 -6.04
N VAL A 46 1.46 -6.53 -5.60
CA VAL A 46 2.73 -6.13 -6.21
C VAL A 46 3.93 -6.77 -5.49
N CYS A 47 3.97 -6.72 -4.16
CA CYS A 47 5.14 -7.14 -3.38
C CYS A 47 5.34 -8.65 -3.38
N ILE A 48 4.26 -9.45 -3.35
CA ILE A 48 4.38 -10.91 -3.34
C ILE A 48 4.99 -11.42 -4.65
N PRO A 49 4.46 -11.11 -5.84
CA PRO A 49 5.10 -11.52 -7.09
C PRO A 49 6.52 -11.00 -7.25
N LEU A 50 6.78 -9.76 -6.84
CA LEU A 50 8.12 -9.18 -6.87
C LEU A 50 9.07 -9.95 -5.95
N GLY A 51 8.68 -10.27 -4.72
CA GLY A 51 9.45 -11.06 -3.77
C GLY A 51 9.76 -12.47 -4.31
N ILE A 52 8.77 -13.13 -4.93
CA ILE A 52 8.95 -14.43 -5.60
C ILE A 52 9.97 -14.34 -6.71
N LEU A 53 9.84 -13.36 -7.61
CA LEU A 53 10.78 -13.17 -8.72
C LEU A 53 12.21 -12.88 -8.22
N LYS A 54 12.35 -12.12 -7.14
CA LYS A 54 13.63 -11.82 -6.51
C LYS A 54 14.27 -13.07 -5.87
N ALA A 55 13.47 -13.94 -5.24
CA ALA A 55 13.93 -15.19 -4.67
C ALA A 55 14.42 -16.14 -5.77
N LEU A 56 13.64 -16.34 -6.84
CA LEU A 56 13.98 -17.20 -7.96
C LEU A 56 15.21 -16.70 -8.76
N LYS A 57 15.42 -15.38 -8.78
CA LYS A 57 16.57 -14.74 -9.43
C LYS A 57 17.60 -14.22 -8.42
N HIS A 58 17.71 -14.88 -7.27
CA HIS A 58 18.61 -14.46 -6.21
C HIS A 58 20.06 -14.28 -6.72
N GLY A 59 20.70 -13.19 -6.31
CA GLY A 59 22.06 -12.83 -6.72
C GLY A 59 22.20 -12.31 -8.15
N SER A 60 21.13 -12.29 -8.96
CA SER A 60 21.16 -11.71 -10.30
C SER A 60 21.17 -10.17 -10.27
N ARG A 61 21.52 -9.56 -11.42
CA ARG A 61 21.44 -8.09 -11.59
C ARG A 61 20.04 -7.55 -11.29
N PHE A 62 19.00 -8.29 -11.66
CA PHE A 62 17.62 -7.93 -11.35
C PHE A 62 17.38 -7.88 -9.84
N ASP A 63 17.84 -8.86 -9.09
CA ASP A 63 17.66 -8.88 -7.63
C ASP A 63 18.42 -7.73 -6.97
N VAL A 64 19.65 -7.47 -7.36
CA VAL A 64 20.46 -6.38 -6.80
C VAL A 64 19.85 -5.01 -7.12
N LEU A 65 19.54 -4.73 -8.40
CA LEU A 65 18.98 -3.44 -8.81
C LEU A 65 17.61 -3.18 -8.19
N SER A 66 16.72 -4.19 -8.20
CA SER A 66 15.40 -4.05 -7.59
C SER A 66 15.47 -3.91 -6.08
N SER A 67 16.45 -4.53 -5.40
CA SER A 67 16.69 -4.29 -3.97
C SER A 67 17.13 -2.86 -3.71
N GLY A 68 18.06 -2.33 -4.51
CA GLY A 68 18.47 -0.93 -4.41
C GLY A 68 17.30 0.04 -4.55
N LEU A 69 16.45 -0.14 -5.57
CA LEU A 69 15.27 0.69 -5.78
C LEU A 69 14.28 0.61 -4.62
N VAL A 70 14.02 -0.61 -4.11
CA VAL A 70 13.14 -0.83 -2.96
C VAL A 70 13.68 -0.13 -1.71
N PHE A 71 14.98 -0.22 -1.44
CA PHE A 71 15.59 0.43 -0.28
C PHE A 71 15.66 1.95 -0.42
N ILE A 72 15.94 2.49 -1.61
CA ILE A 72 15.87 3.93 -1.87
C ILE A 72 14.46 4.44 -1.60
N GLY A 73 13.43 3.77 -2.14
CA GLY A 73 12.03 4.14 -1.88
C GLY A 73 11.66 4.07 -0.39
N PHE A 74 12.16 3.07 0.33
CA PHE A 74 11.92 2.92 1.77
C PHE A 74 12.62 3.99 2.62
N SER A 75 13.74 4.53 2.14
CA SER A 75 14.49 5.57 2.86
C SER A 75 13.78 6.94 2.82
N ILE A 76 12.84 7.13 1.91
CA ILE A 76 12.08 8.38 1.80
C ILE A 76 10.88 8.30 2.75
N PRO A 77 10.72 9.24 3.71
CA PRO A 77 9.53 9.28 4.56
C PRO A 77 8.26 9.41 3.70
N ALA A 78 7.22 8.62 4.01
CA ALA A 78 6.00 8.56 3.20
C ALA A 78 5.34 9.94 2.99
N TYR A 79 5.38 10.82 4.00
CA TYR A 79 4.86 12.19 3.85
C TYR A 79 5.68 13.03 2.88
N ALA A 80 7.02 12.91 2.89
CA ALA A 80 7.89 13.63 1.99
C ALA A 80 7.69 13.16 0.54
N PHE A 81 7.55 11.84 0.36
CA PHE A 81 7.18 11.26 -0.92
C PHE A 81 5.81 11.76 -1.40
N GLY A 82 4.81 11.83 -0.51
CA GLY A 82 3.49 12.37 -0.83
C GLY A 82 3.54 13.82 -1.30
N VAL A 83 4.31 14.67 -0.61
CA VAL A 83 4.51 16.08 -1.02
C VAL A 83 5.19 16.15 -2.39
N LEU A 84 6.23 15.35 -2.62
CA LEU A 84 6.92 15.29 -3.91
C LEU A 84 5.96 14.88 -5.04
N MET A 85 5.13 13.85 -4.82
CA MET A 85 4.13 13.42 -5.80
C MET A 85 3.08 14.49 -6.08
N LEU A 86 2.62 15.20 -5.05
CA LEU A 86 1.72 16.35 -5.23
C LEU A 86 2.37 17.46 -6.07
N LEU A 87 3.62 17.80 -5.80
CA LEU A 87 4.36 18.79 -6.59
C LEU A 87 4.51 18.37 -8.05
N ILE A 88 4.80 17.11 -8.32
CA ILE A 88 4.99 16.61 -9.68
C ILE A 88 3.66 16.50 -10.43
N PHE A 89 2.64 15.92 -9.83
CA PHE A 89 1.41 15.52 -10.56
C PHE A 89 0.22 16.45 -10.35
N SER A 90 0.21 17.26 -9.29
CA SER A 90 -0.95 18.10 -8.94
C SER A 90 -0.71 19.59 -9.07
N THR A 91 0.49 20.00 -9.48
CA THR A 91 0.83 21.40 -9.75
C THR A 91 1.24 21.60 -11.20
N THR A 92 1.33 22.84 -11.64
CA THR A 92 1.81 23.21 -12.97
C THR A 92 3.34 23.35 -13.04
N SER A 93 4.06 22.98 -11.97
CA SER A 93 5.51 23.18 -11.88
C SER A 93 6.32 22.25 -12.79
N VAL A 94 5.81 21.05 -13.09
CA VAL A 94 6.49 20.07 -13.94
C VAL A 94 5.74 19.84 -15.26
N PHE A 95 4.42 19.91 -15.23
CA PHE A 95 3.55 19.76 -16.40
C PHE A 95 2.76 21.05 -16.61
N ASP A 96 2.41 21.37 -17.83
CA ASP A 96 1.65 22.58 -18.19
C ASP A 96 0.27 22.63 -17.50
N ALA A 97 -0.26 21.48 -17.12
CA ALA A 97 -1.51 21.35 -16.37
C ALA A 97 -1.42 20.23 -15.31
N PRO A 98 -2.16 20.36 -14.18
CA PRO A 98 -2.19 19.31 -13.19
C PRO A 98 -2.84 18.05 -13.76
N ILE A 99 -2.16 16.90 -13.61
CA ILE A 99 -2.62 15.58 -14.09
C ILE A 99 -3.56 14.93 -13.06
N LEU A 100 -3.25 15.12 -11.77
CA LEU A 100 -3.99 14.54 -10.65
C LEU A 100 -4.47 15.65 -9.71
N PRO A 101 -5.61 15.44 -9.02
CA PRO A 101 -6.14 16.41 -8.06
C PRO A 101 -5.23 16.53 -6.83
N SER A 102 -5.08 17.76 -6.32
CA SER A 102 -4.27 18.07 -5.15
C SER A 102 -4.99 17.86 -3.83
N ARG A 103 -6.31 17.80 -3.83
CA ARG A 103 -7.14 17.71 -2.61
C ARG A 103 -8.53 17.15 -2.88
N GLY A 104 -9.20 16.77 -1.78
CA GLY A 104 -10.56 16.27 -1.82
C GLY A 104 -10.63 14.75 -1.99
N TRP A 105 -11.79 14.20 -1.59
CA TRP A 105 -12.09 12.78 -1.75
C TRP A 105 -12.76 12.49 -3.10
N ARG A 106 -13.44 13.49 -3.68
CA ARG A 106 -14.21 13.39 -4.92
C ARG A 106 -14.03 14.65 -5.76
N PRO A 107 -14.25 14.57 -7.07
CA PRO A 107 -14.38 15.75 -7.93
C PRO A 107 -15.45 16.73 -7.43
N GLY A 108 -15.25 18.03 -7.64
CA GLY A 108 -16.21 19.05 -7.23
C GLY A 108 -17.55 18.98 -7.96
N ASP A 109 -17.54 18.45 -9.17
CA ASP A 109 -18.71 18.23 -10.06
C ASP A 109 -19.32 16.83 -9.92
N TRP A 110 -19.08 16.14 -8.81
CA TRP A 110 -19.47 14.73 -8.58
C TRP A 110 -20.91 14.41 -8.98
N GLU A 111 -21.87 15.25 -8.63
CA GLU A 111 -23.28 14.98 -8.89
C GLU A 111 -23.65 15.05 -10.39
N GLN A 112 -22.86 15.79 -11.18
CA GLN A 112 -23.07 15.97 -12.62
C GLN A 112 -22.38 14.90 -13.46
N LEU A 113 -21.47 14.11 -12.86
CA LEU A 113 -20.70 13.10 -13.55
C LEU A 113 -21.52 11.85 -13.85
N THR A 114 -21.29 11.28 -15.02
CA THR A 114 -21.77 9.94 -15.38
C THR A 114 -21.12 8.88 -14.49
N PHE A 115 -21.63 7.66 -14.48
CA PHE A 115 -21.04 6.55 -13.71
C PHE A 115 -19.54 6.36 -13.99
N TYR A 116 -19.14 6.36 -15.26
CA TYR A 116 -17.72 6.26 -15.64
C TYR A 116 -16.91 7.49 -15.19
N GLY A 117 -17.47 8.68 -15.27
CA GLY A 117 -16.85 9.91 -14.78
C GLY A 117 -16.60 9.86 -13.26
N LYS A 118 -17.56 9.36 -12.50
CA LYS A 118 -17.44 9.14 -11.05
C LYS A 118 -16.34 8.14 -10.72
N LEU A 119 -16.27 7.01 -11.43
CA LEU A 119 -15.24 5.99 -11.24
C LEU A 119 -13.84 6.53 -11.53
N ILE A 120 -13.65 7.15 -12.68
CA ILE A 120 -12.34 7.74 -13.06
C ILE A 120 -11.96 8.87 -12.12
N GLY A 121 -12.90 9.74 -11.78
CA GLY A 121 -12.69 10.83 -10.83
C GLY A 121 -12.25 10.31 -9.45
N GLN A 122 -12.93 9.30 -8.93
CA GLN A 122 -12.58 8.68 -7.66
C GLN A 122 -11.20 8.03 -7.69
N LEU A 123 -10.87 7.31 -8.78
CA LEU A 123 -9.56 6.70 -8.95
C LEU A 123 -8.44 7.75 -8.97
N LYS A 124 -8.63 8.86 -9.68
CA LYS A 124 -7.65 9.95 -9.72
C LYS A 124 -7.39 10.54 -8.33
N HIS A 125 -8.44 10.75 -7.51
CA HIS A 125 -8.31 11.28 -6.15
C HIS A 125 -7.68 10.27 -5.18
N ALA A 126 -7.94 8.99 -5.37
CA ALA A 126 -7.41 7.92 -4.52
C ALA A 126 -5.97 7.51 -4.86
N LEU A 127 -5.50 7.76 -6.09
CA LEU A 127 -4.26 7.20 -6.61
C LEU A 127 -3.03 7.58 -5.77
N LEU A 128 -2.78 8.87 -5.57
CA LEU A 128 -1.60 9.33 -4.82
C LEU A 128 -1.62 8.87 -3.35
N PRO A 129 -2.72 9.06 -2.59
CA PRO A 129 -2.80 8.54 -1.24
C PRO A 129 -2.58 7.03 -1.17
N THR A 130 -3.16 6.25 -2.08
CA THR A 130 -2.99 4.78 -2.10
C THR A 130 -1.53 4.39 -2.34
N ILE A 131 -0.82 5.05 -3.26
CA ILE A 131 0.61 4.82 -3.49
C ILE A 131 1.42 5.14 -2.22
N CYS A 132 1.11 6.23 -1.51
CA CYS A 132 1.77 6.57 -0.26
C CYS A 132 1.54 5.51 0.83
N TYR A 133 0.33 4.97 0.96
CA TYR A 133 0.04 3.85 1.86
C TYR A 133 0.82 2.58 1.50
N MET A 134 0.90 2.28 0.21
CA MET A 134 1.62 1.11 -0.28
C MET A 134 3.13 1.18 0.02
N LEU A 135 3.74 2.36 -0.14
CA LEU A 135 5.18 2.55 0.07
C LEU A 135 5.65 2.15 1.48
N GLY A 136 4.87 2.44 2.51
CA GLY A 136 5.21 2.12 3.90
C GLY A 136 5.45 0.64 4.16
N SER A 137 4.80 -0.26 3.43
CA SER A 137 4.93 -1.71 3.56
C SER A 137 5.73 -2.38 2.43
N PHE A 138 6.01 -1.65 1.35
CA PHE A 138 6.53 -2.20 0.10
C PHE A 138 7.85 -2.95 0.27
N ALA A 139 8.84 -2.32 0.92
CA ALA A 139 10.14 -2.92 1.12
C ALA A 139 10.06 -4.15 2.04
N THR A 140 9.36 -4.00 3.16
CA THR A 140 9.23 -5.07 4.16
C THR A 140 8.55 -6.30 3.57
N LEU A 141 7.40 -6.14 2.91
CA LEU A 141 6.66 -7.26 2.31
C LEU A 141 7.46 -7.95 1.18
N THR A 142 8.11 -7.15 0.32
CA THR A 142 8.92 -7.70 -0.78
C THR A 142 10.09 -8.53 -0.25
N MET A 143 10.81 -8.01 0.74
CA MET A 143 11.97 -8.71 1.31
C MET A 143 11.54 -9.89 2.17
N LEU A 144 10.44 -9.77 2.92
CA LEU A 144 9.89 -10.86 3.70
C LEU A 144 9.51 -12.04 2.80
N MET A 145 8.77 -11.78 1.71
CA MET A 145 8.40 -12.81 0.74
C MET A 145 9.63 -13.45 0.07
N LYS A 146 10.62 -12.63 -0.32
CA LYS A 146 11.87 -13.14 -0.89
C LYS A 146 12.56 -14.10 0.09
N ASN A 147 12.79 -13.67 1.32
CA ASN A 147 13.53 -14.44 2.31
C ASN A 147 12.78 -15.72 2.68
N SER A 148 11.47 -15.60 2.97
CA SER A 148 10.63 -16.75 3.28
C SER A 148 10.63 -17.81 2.16
N LEU A 149 10.58 -17.37 0.89
CA LEU A 149 10.64 -18.31 -0.24
C LEU A 149 12.03 -18.95 -0.36
N MET A 150 13.11 -18.23 -0.16
CA MET A 150 14.47 -18.78 -0.19
C MET A 150 14.65 -19.84 0.91
N ASP A 151 14.18 -19.55 2.13
CA ASP A 151 14.24 -20.48 3.25
C ASP A 151 13.42 -21.77 2.94
N ASN A 152 12.24 -21.62 2.37
CA ASN A 152 11.39 -22.74 1.99
C ASN A 152 11.99 -23.59 0.86
N LEU A 153 12.62 -22.95 -0.13
CA LEU A 153 13.28 -23.66 -1.24
C LEU A 153 14.46 -24.54 -0.78
N SER A 154 15.07 -24.20 0.35
CA SER A 154 16.19 -24.99 0.93
C SER A 154 15.74 -26.22 1.72
N GLN A 155 14.46 -26.38 2.01
CA GLN A 155 13.90 -27.44 2.86
C GLN A 155 13.88 -28.81 2.20
N ASP A 156 13.96 -29.87 3.01
CA ASP A 156 14.01 -31.25 2.53
C ASP A 156 12.72 -31.72 1.82
N TYR A 157 11.56 -31.15 2.18
CA TYR A 157 10.32 -31.49 1.48
C TYR A 157 10.31 -31.03 0.02
N VAL A 158 11.02 -29.91 -0.28
CA VAL A 158 11.21 -29.41 -1.65
C VAL A 158 12.12 -30.35 -2.43
N ARG A 159 13.24 -30.78 -1.82
CA ARG A 159 14.13 -31.78 -2.41
C ARG A 159 13.42 -33.11 -2.69
N THR A 160 12.59 -33.57 -1.74
CA THR A 160 11.77 -34.76 -1.89
C THR A 160 10.77 -34.60 -3.05
N ALA A 161 10.16 -33.44 -3.23
CA ALA A 161 9.24 -33.19 -4.34
C ALA A 161 9.95 -33.27 -5.70
N PHE A 162 11.18 -32.75 -5.82
CA PHE A 162 12.01 -32.89 -7.00
C PHE A 162 12.39 -34.35 -7.24
N ALA A 163 12.80 -35.09 -6.20
CA ALA A 163 13.14 -36.53 -6.29
C ALA A 163 11.98 -37.42 -6.77
N LYS A 164 10.73 -37.02 -6.49
CA LYS A 164 9.50 -37.64 -6.99
C LYS A 164 9.18 -37.31 -8.46
N GLY A 165 10.02 -36.55 -9.14
CA GLY A 165 9.85 -36.17 -10.55
C GLY A 165 8.84 -35.08 -10.82
N LEU A 166 8.47 -34.26 -9.81
CA LEU A 166 7.58 -33.12 -10.03
C LEU A 166 8.29 -32.02 -10.81
N SER A 167 7.59 -31.38 -11.72
CA SER A 167 8.14 -30.25 -12.48
C SER A 167 8.48 -29.07 -11.56
N GLU A 168 9.54 -28.34 -11.91
CA GLU A 168 10.03 -27.18 -11.15
C GLU A 168 8.91 -26.17 -10.83
N LYS A 169 8.09 -25.82 -11.83
CA LYS A 169 6.96 -24.90 -11.64
C LYS A 169 5.97 -25.42 -10.57
N ARG A 170 5.71 -26.73 -10.58
CA ARG A 170 4.79 -27.33 -9.62
C ARG A 170 5.37 -27.34 -8.20
N VAL A 171 6.65 -27.64 -8.08
CA VAL A 171 7.36 -27.61 -6.79
C VAL A 171 7.39 -26.18 -6.23
N ILE A 172 7.77 -25.20 -7.04
CA ILE A 172 7.84 -23.80 -6.61
C ILE A 172 6.48 -23.30 -6.17
N VAL A 173 5.45 -23.41 -7.02
CA VAL A 173 4.14 -22.79 -6.75
C VAL A 173 3.39 -23.50 -5.62
N TYR A 174 3.31 -24.82 -5.66
CA TYR A 174 2.45 -25.56 -4.72
C TYR A 174 3.14 -25.98 -3.42
N HIS A 175 4.46 -26.11 -3.42
CA HIS A 175 5.18 -26.54 -2.22
C HIS A 175 5.95 -25.36 -1.58
N ALA A 176 6.72 -24.58 -2.34
CA ALA A 176 7.52 -23.51 -1.76
C ALA A 176 6.72 -22.22 -1.53
N VAL A 177 6.10 -21.64 -2.58
CA VAL A 177 5.38 -20.37 -2.47
C VAL A 177 4.21 -20.47 -1.49
N ARG A 178 3.40 -21.52 -1.58
CA ARG A 178 2.28 -21.70 -0.66
C ARG A 178 2.72 -21.70 0.80
N ASN A 179 3.79 -22.40 1.13
CA ASN A 179 4.32 -22.45 2.50
C ASN A 179 5.01 -21.12 2.91
N SER A 180 5.47 -20.32 1.97
CA SER A 180 6.09 -19.04 2.24
C SER A 180 5.09 -17.90 2.52
N LEU A 181 3.80 -18.14 2.24
CA LEU A 181 2.72 -17.18 2.51
C LEU A 181 2.07 -17.36 3.88
N ILE A 182 2.43 -18.40 4.62
CA ILE A 182 1.98 -18.73 5.97
C ILE A 182 3.00 -18.25 6.99
#